data_fee81292cb762d19af90b39bba3ffd4d
#
_entry.id   fee81292cb762d19af90b39bba3ffd4d
#
_cell.length_a   1.000
_cell.length_b   1.000
_cell.length_c   1.000
_cell.angle_alpha   90.00
_cell.angle_beta   90.00
_cell.angle_gamma   90.00
#
_symmetry.space_group_name_H-M   'P 1'
#
loop_
_entity.id
_entity.type
_entity.pdbx_description
1 polymer ?
#
loop_
_entity_poly.entity_id
_entity_poly.type
_entity_poly.pdbx_seq_one_letter_code
_entity_poly.pdbx_strand_id
1 'polypeptide(L)'
;MGHATRNPEQYAGFFKAGYEAVKSIFPEAIVIVHLDNGFDADLYDWNLGILTSHGAKFDMIGMSLYPYWAEMYHNQTAEQTISGCMANIKRVSAKYGCEVMIVETGMLCADEQGKLASASVLEEGYQQLVRIIKESKEIGCKGVFYWEPECKPSQYKLGAFTEDGRPTRIMDAFKE
;
A
#
# COMPACT_ATOMS: atom_id res chain seq x y z
N MET A 1 7.99 13.59 13.88
CA MET A 1 7.60 14.24 12.59
C MET A 1 8.81 14.94 12.00
N GLY A 2 9.12 14.67 10.75
CA GLY A 2 10.23 15.28 10.03
C GLY A 2 10.04 16.78 9.80
N HIS A 3 11.13 17.47 9.41
CA HIS A 3 11.11 18.92 9.17
C HIS A 3 10.12 19.32 8.07
N ALA A 4 9.98 18.53 7.01
CA ALA A 4 9.06 18.76 5.90
C ALA A 4 7.58 18.80 6.33
N THR A 5 7.17 17.94 7.28
CA THR A 5 5.79 17.91 7.77
C THR A 5 5.42 19.08 8.69
N ARG A 6 6.43 19.80 9.22
CA ARG A 6 6.23 21.04 9.99
C ARG A 6 6.12 22.28 9.10
N ASN A 7 6.47 22.16 7.82
CA ASN A 7 6.39 23.22 6.83
C ASN A 7 5.62 22.70 5.60
N PRO A 8 4.29 22.87 5.58
CA PRO A 8 3.44 22.38 4.49
C PRO A 8 3.83 22.89 3.09
N GLU A 9 4.22 24.16 2.99
CA GLU A 9 4.65 24.75 1.71
C GLU A 9 5.93 24.10 1.18
N GLN A 10 6.92 23.86 2.04
CA GLN A 10 8.15 23.17 1.68
C GLN A 10 7.89 21.72 1.30
N TYR A 11 7.02 21.03 2.04
CA TYR A 11 6.61 19.66 1.72
C TYR A 11 5.98 19.57 0.33
N ALA A 12 4.99 20.42 0.04
CA ALA A 12 4.39 20.50 -1.28
C ALA A 12 5.39 20.94 -2.37
N GLY A 13 6.35 21.80 -2.02
CA GLY A 13 7.42 22.23 -2.91
C GLY A 13 8.29 21.09 -3.41
N PHE A 14 8.64 20.13 -2.56
CA PHE A 14 9.38 18.93 -2.96
C PHE A 14 8.58 18.06 -3.92
N PHE A 15 7.29 17.88 -3.67
CA PHE A 15 6.39 17.15 -4.58
C PHE A 15 6.28 17.81 -5.94
N LYS A 16 6.12 19.13 -5.98
CA LYS A 16 6.06 19.90 -7.24
C LYS A 16 7.34 19.73 -8.05
N ALA A 17 8.49 19.92 -7.41
CA ALA A 17 9.79 19.76 -8.06
C ALA A 17 9.98 18.34 -8.63
N GLY A 18 9.61 17.31 -7.86
CA GLY A 18 9.68 15.91 -8.31
C GLY A 18 8.74 15.63 -9.48
N TYR A 19 7.49 16.10 -9.39
CA TYR A 19 6.51 15.96 -10.47
C TYR A 19 7.00 16.62 -11.77
N GLU A 20 7.43 17.87 -11.70
CA GLU A 20 7.93 18.63 -12.84
C GLU A 20 9.18 17.97 -13.45
N ALA A 21 10.11 17.49 -12.64
CA ALA A 21 11.29 16.79 -13.10
C ALA A 21 10.95 15.52 -13.89
N VAL A 22 10.05 14.68 -13.37
CA VAL A 22 9.59 13.46 -14.07
C VAL A 22 8.91 13.83 -15.38
N LYS A 23 7.96 14.79 -15.35
CA LYS A 23 7.19 15.17 -16.55
C LYS A 23 8.05 15.86 -17.61
N SER A 24 9.15 16.51 -17.24
CA SER A 24 10.07 17.13 -18.21
C SER A 24 10.83 16.12 -19.07
N ILE A 25 11.07 14.91 -18.53
CA ILE A 25 11.80 13.84 -19.23
C ILE A 25 10.84 12.79 -19.80
N PHE A 26 9.80 12.45 -19.03
CA PHE A 26 8.80 11.43 -19.35
C PHE A 26 7.39 12.01 -19.23
N PRO A 27 6.90 12.79 -20.21
CA PRO A 27 5.62 13.49 -20.12
C PRO A 27 4.42 12.57 -19.85
N GLU A 28 4.47 11.33 -20.37
CA GLU A 28 3.40 10.32 -20.22
C GLU A 28 3.53 9.45 -18.96
N ALA A 29 4.60 9.60 -18.17
CA ALA A 29 4.77 8.82 -16.96
C ALA A 29 3.68 9.18 -15.92
N ILE A 30 3.10 8.16 -15.30
CA ILE A 30 2.15 8.34 -14.20
C ILE A 30 2.93 8.60 -12.92
N VAL A 31 2.75 9.77 -12.32
CA VAL A 31 3.37 10.13 -11.03
C VAL A 31 2.40 9.80 -9.91
N ILE A 32 2.79 8.85 -9.06
CA ILE A 32 1.97 8.35 -7.96
C ILE A 32 2.40 9.03 -6.66
N VAL A 33 1.46 9.66 -5.94
CA VAL A 33 1.67 10.03 -4.55
C VAL A 33 1.41 8.80 -3.68
N HIS A 34 2.44 8.31 -3.02
CA HIS A 34 2.35 7.10 -2.20
C HIS A 34 2.30 7.46 -0.71
N LEU A 35 1.28 6.96 -0.03
CA LEU A 35 1.08 7.11 1.42
C LEU A 35 0.87 5.74 2.08
N ASP A 36 1.37 5.63 3.31
CA ASP A 36 1.19 4.45 4.15
C ASP A 36 -0.23 4.34 4.72
N ASN A 37 -0.53 3.24 5.42
CA ASN A 37 -1.77 3.01 6.17
C ASN A 37 -3.04 3.35 5.38
N GLY A 38 -3.26 2.63 4.26
CA GLY A 38 -4.39 2.87 3.36
C GLY A 38 -5.78 2.94 4.04
N PHE A 39 -5.91 2.36 5.23
CA PHE A 39 -7.13 2.41 6.04
C PHE A 39 -7.34 3.72 6.81
N ASP A 40 -6.28 4.54 6.98
CA ASP A 40 -6.32 5.77 7.79
C ASP A 40 -6.78 6.97 6.95
N ALA A 41 -8.08 7.23 6.98
CA ALA A 41 -8.70 8.33 6.22
C ALA A 41 -8.14 9.71 6.60
N ASP A 42 -7.84 9.94 7.87
CA ASP A 42 -7.36 11.25 8.37
C ASP A 42 -5.92 11.51 7.89
N LEU A 43 -5.09 10.48 7.83
CA LEU A 43 -3.75 10.56 7.26
C LEU A 43 -3.79 11.03 5.79
N TYR A 44 -4.71 10.47 5.01
CA TYR A 44 -4.90 10.83 3.60
C TYR A 44 -5.45 12.24 3.44
N ASP A 45 -6.42 12.64 4.25
CA ASP A 45 -6.97 13.99 4.20
C ASP A 45 -5.92 15.04 4.56
N TRP A 46 -5.11 14.77 5.57
CA TRP A 46 -4.03 15.65 5.97
C TRP A 46 -2.96 15.80 4.89
N ASN A 47 -2.41 14.70 4.37
CA ASN A 47 -1.35 14.73 3.36
C ASN A 47 -1.82 15.31 2.02
N LEU A 48 -2.86 14.73 1.45
CA LEU A 48 -3.37 15.15 0.15
C LEU A 48 -3.96 16.56 0.20
N GLY A 49 -4.55 16.95 1.34
CA GLY A 49 -5.04 18.30 1.58
C GLY A 49 -3.90 19.34 1.56
N ILE A 50 -2.77 19.07 2.20
CA ILE A 50 -1.57 19.93 2.13
C ILE A 50 -1.07 20.02 0.70
N LEU A 51 -0.87 18.89 0.03
CA LEU A 51 -0.33 18.86 -1.33
C LEU A 51 -1.19 19.68 -2.30
N THR A 52 -2.50 19.43 -2.31
CA THR A 52 -3.43 20.09 -3.23
C THR A 52 -3.62 21.57 -2.92
N SER A 53 -3.73 21.97 -1.64
CA SER A 53 -3.87 23.37 -1.24
C SER A 53 -2.65 24.24 -1.62
N HIS A 54 -1.47 23.63 -1.76
CA HIS A 54 -0.24 24.31 -2.21
C HIS A 54 0.06 24.06 -3.69
N GLY A 55 -0.89 23.52 -4.46
CA GLY A 55 -0.77 23.35 -5.91
C GLY A 55 0.19 22.23 -6.37
N ALA A 56 0.48 21.27 -5.52
CA ALA A 56 1.17 20.04 -5.94
C ALA A 56 0.24 19.17 -6.78
N LYS A 57 0.81 18.49 -7.78
CA LYS A 57 0.09 17.62 -8.71
C LYS A 57 0.57 16.19 -8.55
N PHE A 58 -0.31 15.25 -8.78
CA PHE A 58 -0.06 13.82 -8.91
C PHE A 58 -1.10 13.25 -9.88
N ASP A 59 -0.78 12.15 -10.54
CA ASP A 59 -1.66 11.52 -11.52
C ASP A 59 -2.48 10.39 -10.88
N MET A 60 -1.96 9.77 -9.81
CA MET A 60 -2.58 8.64 -9.12
C MET A 60 -2.23 8.66 -7.63
N ILE A 61 -3.09 8.07 -6.80
CA ILE A 61 -2.84 7.85 -5.37
C ILE A 61 -2.42 6.40 -5.15
N GLY A 62 -1.25 6.19 -4.54
CA GLY A 62 -0.76 4.91 -4.09
C GLY A 62 -1.00 4.71 -2.60
N MET A 63 -1.42 3.52 -2.21
CA MET A 63 -1.66 3.13 -0.82
C MET A 63 -0.83 1.92 -0.41
N SER A 64 -0.26 1.93 0.80
CA SER A 64 0.22 0.71 1.44
C SER A 64 -0.91 0.08 2.25
N LEU A 65 -1.03 -1.24 2.18
CA LEU A 65 -2.04 -2.01 2.90
C LEU A 65 -1.41 -3.26 3.51
N TYR A 66 -1.09 -3.20 4.80
CA TYR A 66 -0.46 -4.29 5.54
C TYR A 66 -1.33 -4.69 6.75
N PRO A 67 -2.20 -5.70 6.62
CA PRO A 67 -3.04 -6.16 7.74
C PRO A 67 -2.23 -6.50 9.00
N TYR A 68 -1.10 -7.19 8.84
CA TYR A 68 -0.22 -7.54 9.96
C TYR A 68 0.32 -6.32 10.73
N TRP A 69 0.82 -5.30 10.03
CA TRP A 69 1.33 -4.10 10.70
C TRP A 69 0.21 -3.26 11.32
N ALA A 70 -0.97 -3.25 10.70
CA ALA A 70 -2.12 -2.57 11.27
C ALA A 70 -2.58 -3.22 12.60
N GLU A 71 -2.53 -4.54 12.71
CA GLU A 71 -2.79 -5.25 13.97
C GLU A 71 -1.75 -4.92 15.03
N MET A 72 -0.48 -4.99 14.67
CA MET A 72 0.64 -4.77 15.59
C MET A 72 0.74 -3.34 16.12
N TYR A 73 0.49 -2.34 15.31
CA TYR A 73 0.77 -0.94 15.63
C TYR A 73 -0.47 -0.05 15.79
N HIS A 74 -1.62 -0.47 15.27
CA HIS A 74 -2.85 0.32 15.27
C HIS A 74 -4.03 -0.40 15.94
N ASN A 75 -3.81 -1.62 16.46
CA ASN A 75 -4.86 -2.45 17.09
C ASN A 75 -6.10 -2.64 16.19
N GLN A 76 -5.84 -2.82 14.90
CA GLN A 76 -6.86 -3.04 13.86
C GLN A 76 -6.83 -4.50 13.42
N THR A 77 -7.99 -5.15 13.38
CA THR A 77 -8.05 -6.50 12.79
C THR A 77 -7.81 -6.43 11.28
N ALA A 78 -7.40 -7.55 10.66
CA ALA A 78 -7.26 -7.63 9.20
C ALA A 78 -8.56 -7.24 8.48
N GLU A 79 -9.72 -7.66 9.01
CA GLU A 79 -11.05 -7.29 8.52
C GLU A 79 -11.26 -5.77 8.50
N GLN A 80 -10.99 -5.09 9.62
CA GLN A 80 -11.12 -3.65 9.75
C GLN A 80 -10.15 -2.91 8.81
N THR A 81 -8.91 -3.39 8.73
CA THR A 81 -7.85 -2.80 7.89
C THR A 81 -8.21 -2.88 6.41
N ILE A 82 -8.63 -4.05 5.92
CA ILE A 82 -9.00 -4.25 4.52
C ILE A 82 -10.24 -3.42 4.20
N SER A 83 -11.31 -3.54 5.00
CA SER A 83 -12.57 -2.79 4.76
C SER A 83 -12.35 -1.27 4.84
N GLY A 84 -11.54 -0.79 5.79
CA GLY A 84 -11.16 0.61 5.91
C GLY A 84 -10.42 1.13 4.69
N CYS A 85 -9.46 0.34 4.17
CA CYS A 85 -8.73 0.69 2.96
C CYS A 85 -9.66 0.76 1.74
N MET A 86 -10.56 -0.23 1.55
CA MET A 86 -11.52 -0.20 0.46
C MET A 86 -12.46 1.02 0.52
N ALA A 87 -12.91 1.39 1.70
CA ALA A 87 -13.70 2.60 1.91
C ALA A 87 -12.89 3.87 1.58
N ASN A 88 -11.62 3.93 2.01
CA ASN A 88 -10.75 5.06 1.75
C ASN A 88 -10.40 5.20 0.26
N ILE A 89 -10.17 4.11 -0.48
CA ILE A 89 -9.97 4.11 -1.94
C ILE A 89 -11.13 4.85 -2.63
N LYS A 90 -12.37 4.42 -2.35
CA LYS A 90 -13.57 5.06 -2.92
C LYS A 90 -13.63 6.56 -2.57
N ARG A 91 -13.36 6.89 -1.32
CA ARG A 91 -13.44 8.25 -0.80
C ARG A 91 -12.43 9.19 -1.46
N VAL A 92 -11.14 8.80 -1.49
CA VAL A 92 -10.10 9.67 -2.06
C VAL A 92 -10.20 9.75 -3.57
N SER A 93 -10.56 8.67 -4.25
CA SER A 93 -10.81 8.69 -5.70
C SER A 93 -11.90 9.70 -6.06
N ALA A 94 -13.03 9.67 -5.34
CA ALA A 94 -14.12 10.62 -5.55
C ALA A 94 -13.72 12.06 -5.19
N LYS A 95 -12.99 12.25 -4.07
CA LYS A 95 -12.62 13.59 -3.56
C LYS A 95 -11.60 14.29 -4.46
N TYR A 96 -10.60 13.56 -4.95
CA TYR A 96 -9.48 14.13 -5.73
C TYR A 96 -9.60 13.90 -7.24
N GLY A 97 -10.59 13.13 -7.68
CA GLY A 97 -10.84 12.88 -9.11
C GLY A 97 -9.73 12.09 -9.80
N CYS A 98 -8.99 11.26 -9.07
CA CYS A 98 -7.89 10.46 -9.61
C CYS A 98 -8.01 8.97 -9.27
N GLU A 99 -7.31 8.16 -10.04
CA GLU A 99 -7.24 6.73 -9.84
C GLU A 99 -6.43 6.37 -8.60
N VAL A 100 -6.70 5.21 -8.03
CA VAL A 100 -6.02 4.70 -6.84
C VAL A 100 -5.46 3.31 -7.12
N MET A 101 -4.31 3.00 -6.52
CA MET A 101 -3.64 1.72 -6.61
C MET A 101 -3.11 1.31 -5.22
N ILE A 102 -3.19 0.04 -4.87
CA ILE A 102 -2.45 -0.51 -3.74
C ILE A 102 -1.04 -0.83 -4.25
N VAL A 103 -0.10 0.04 -3.93
CA VAL A 103 1.28 -0.04 -4.43
C VAL A 103 2.21 -0.83 -3.53
N GLU A 104 1.74 -1.17 -2.31
CA GLU A 104 2.42 -2.07 -1.39
C GLU A 104 1.41 -2.88 -0.59
N THR A 105 1.65 -4.17 -0.50
CA THR A 105 1.01 -5.08 0.46
C THR A 105 1.95 -6.24 0.80
N GLY A 106 1.67 -6.97 1.86
CA GLY A 106 2.40 -8.17 2.26
C GLY A 106 1.67 -8.92 3.35
N MET A 107 1.76 -10.24 3.34
CA MET A 107 1.08 -11.14 4.27
C MET A 107 2.09 -11.86 5.14
N LEU A 108 1.71 -12.20 6.37
CA LEU A 108 2.61 -12.89 7.29
C LEU A 108 3.06 -14.24 6.71
N CYS A 109 4.37 -14.37 6.50
CA CYS A 109 5.03 -15.53 5.89
C CYS A 109 6.07 -16.17 6.82
N ALA A 110 6.51 -15.47 7.87
CA ALA A 110 7.50 -15.96 8.79
C ALA A 110 7.04 -15.87 10.24
N ASP A 111 7.51 -16.81 11.08
CA ASP A 111 7.36 -16.78 12.53
C ASP A 111 8.32 -15.77 13.19
N GLU A 112 8.27 -15.70 14.54
CA GLU A 112 9.12 -14.79 15.32
C GLU A 112 10.61 -15.16 15.28
N GLN A 113 10.95 -16.37 14.85
CA GLN A 113 12.31 -16.87 14.68
C GLN A 113 12.83 -16.72 13.24
N GLY A 114 12.04 -16.10 12.35
CA GLY A 114 12.39 -15.95 10.93
C GLY A 114 12.31 -17.25 10.14
N LYS A 115 11.55 -18.23 10.61
CA LYS A 115 11.26 -19.46 9.86
C LYS A 115 9.94 -19.33 9.12
N LEU A 116 9.79 -20.11 8.08
CA LEU A 116 8.51 -20.18 7.36
C LEU A 116 7.35 -20.45 8.34
N ALA A 117 6.32 -19.64 8.25
CA ALA A 117 5.12 -19.77 9.08
C ALA A 117 4.38 -21.10 8.81
N SER A 118 3.48 -21.46 9.71
CA SER A 118 2.67 -22.67 9.57
C SER A 118 1.75 -22.62 8.34
N ALA A 119 1.33 -23.78 7.86
CA ALA A 119 0.40 -23.88 6.73
C ALA A 119 -0.91 -23.11 6.97
N SER A 120 -1.40 -23.06 8.20
CA SER A 120 -2.61 -22.28 8.54
C SER A 120 -2.40 -20.78 8.41
N VAL A 121 -1.25 -20.25 8.82
CA VAL A 121 -0.91 -18.83 8.67
C VAL A 121 -0.74 -18.46 7.20
N LEU A 122 -0.08 -19.33 6.40
CA LEU A 122 0.07 -19.10 4.96
C LEU A 122 -1.28 -19.15 4.23
N GLU A 123 -2.19 -20.04 4.63
CA GLU A 123 -3.56 -20.08 4.09
C GLU A 123 -4.36 -18.82 4.46
N GLU A 124 -4.24 -18.35 5.70
CA GLU A 124 -4.86 -17.09 6.11
C GLU A 124 -4.31 -15.91 5.28
N GLY A 125 -3.01 -15.81 5.09
CA GLY A 125 -2.39 -14.80 4.24
C GLY A 125 -2.89 -14.86 2.79
N TYR A 126 -3.03 -16.07 2.24
CA TYR A 126 -3.65 -16.27 0.92
C TYR A 126 -5.08 -15.72 0.87
N GLN A 127 -5.93 -16.07 1.85
CA GLN A 127 -7.33 -15.61 1.87
C GLN A 127 -7.43 -14.08 2.01
N GLN A 128 -6.59 -13.46 2.83
CA GLN A 128 -6.52 -12.01 2.95
C GLN A 128 -6.10 -11.36 1.62
N LEU A 129 -5.10 -11.89 0.94
CA LEU A 129 -4.63 -11.34 -0.34
C LEU A 129 -5.65 -11.51 -1.46
N VAL A 130 -6.29 -12.68 -1.58
CA VAL A 130 -7.41 -12.90 -2.52
C VAL A 130 -8.51 -11.87 -2.31
N ARG A 131 -8.89 -11.65 -1.04
CA ARG A 131 -9.90 -10.65 -0.70
C ARG A 131 -9.47 -9.24 -1.11
N ILE A 132 -8.24 -8.83 -0.81
CA ILE A 132 -7.70 -7.51 -1.20
C ILE A 132 -7.76 -7.34 -2.72
N ILE A 133 -7.28 -8.32 -3.49
CA ILE A 133 -7.29 -8.29 -4.96
C ILE A 133 -8.72 -8.17 -5.49
N LYS A 134 -9.63 -9.01 -5.01
CA LYS A 134 -11.01 -9.06 -5.48
C LYS A 134 -11.77 -7.77 -5.15
N GLU A 135 -11.80 -7.38 -3.87
CA GLU A 135 -12.55 -6.19 -3.45
C GLU A 135 -11.98 -4.90 -4.06
N SER A 136 -10.64 -4.77 -4.18
CA SER A 136 -10.03 -3.62 -4.83
C SER A 136 -10.40 -3.51 -6.31
N LYS A 137 -10.43 -4.64 -7.02
CA LYS A 137 -10.87 -4.71 -8.43
C LYS A 137 -12.34 -4.29 -8.59
N GLU A 138 -13.22 -4.76 -7.72
CA GLU A 138 -14.67 -4.45 -7.74
C GLU A 138 -14.94 -2.93 -7.58
N ILE A 139 -14.08 -2.22 -6.89
CA ILE A 139 -14.22 -0.77 -6.67
C ILE A 139 -13.40 0.11 -7.63
N GLY A 140 -12.80 -0.50 -8.66
CA GLY A 140 -12.06 0.21 -9.69
C GLY A 140 -10.61 0.61 -9.32
N CYS A 141 -10.04 0.00 -8.28
CA CYS A 141 -8.62 0.12 -7.98
C CYS A 141 -7.77 -0.44 -9.14
N LYS A 142 -6.66 0.22 -9.48
CA LYS A 142 -5.87 -0.11 -10.68
C LYS A 142 -5.01 -1.35 -10.55
N GLY A 143 -4.76 -1.81 -9.35
CA GLY A 143 -4.00 -3.02 -9.12
C GLY A 143 -3.50 -3.13 -7.69
N VAL A 144 -2.85 -4.25 -7.42
CA VAL A 144 -2.21 -4.58 -6.15
C VAL A 144 -0.80 -5.04 -6.40
N PHE A 145 0.20 -4.37 -5.81
CA PHE A 145 1.58 -4.78 -5.83
C PHE A 145 1.96 -5.39 -4.49
N TYR A 146 2.59 -6.55 -4.55
CA TYR A 146 3.18 -7.18 -3.38
C TYR A 146 4.59 -6.63 -3.16
N TRP A 147 4.90 -6.24 -1.92
CA TRP A 147 6.22 -5.68 -1.58
C TRP A 147 7.21 -6.79 -1.26
N GLU A 148 8.34 -6.82 -1.94
CA GLU A 148 9.44 -7.76 -1.73
C GLU A 148 8.99 -9.22 -1.55
N PRO A 149 8.15 -9.78 -2.44
CA PRO A 149 7.61 -11.12 -2.26
C PRO A 149 8.69 -12.21 -2.18
N GLU A 150 9.81 -12.03 -2.90
CA GLU A 150 10.94 -12.96 -2.99
C GLU A 150 11.86 -12.96 -1.77
N CYS A 151 11.68 -12.03 -0.83
CA CYS A 151 12.44 -12.03 0.42
C CYS A 151 12.20 -13.31 1.20
N LYS A 152 13.30 -13.90 1.70
CA LYS A 152 13.27 -15.11 2.51
C LYS A 152 12.64 -14.84 3.87
N PRO A 153 12.00 -15.84 4.51
CA PRO A 153 11.44 -15.72 5.85
C PRO A 153 12.46 -15.22 6.90
N SER A 154 13.71 -15.60 6.77
CA SER A 154 14.81 -15.14 7.64
C SER A 154 15.19 -13.68 7.46
N GLN A 155 14.76 -13.02 6.39
CA GLN A 155 15.08 -11.64 6.04
C GLN A 155 13.90 -10.68 6.24
N TYR A 156 12.70 -11.11 5.88
CA TYR A 156 11.50 -10.28 5.94
C TYR A 156 10.25 -11.10 6.24
N LYS A 157 9.50 -10.71 7.28
CA LYS A 157 8.33 -11.45 7.75
C LYS A 157 7.17 -11.52 6.75
N LEU A 158 7.04 -10.51 5.92
CA LEU A 158 5.91 -10.35 5.01
C LEU A 158 6.28 -10.68 3.55
N GLY A 159 7.33 -11.47 3.34
CA GLY A 159 7.62 -12.06 2.04
C GLY A 159 6.54 -13.06 1.61
N ALA A 160 6.75 -13.77 0.52
CA ALA A 160 5.82 -14.79 0.03
C ALA A 160 6.53 -16.03 -0.54
N PHE A 161 7.82 -16.17 -0.26
CA PHE A 161 8.64 -17.28 -0.74
C PHE A 161 9.27 -18.04 0.44
N THR A 162 9.59 -19.28 0.19
CA THR A 162 10.31 -20.14 1.14
C THR A 162 11.78 -19.77 1.21
N GLU A 163 12.52 -20.32 2.19
CA GLU A 163 13.96 -20.08 2.33
C GLU A 163 14.79 -20.56 1.10
N ASP A 164 14.31 -21.56 0.37
CA ASP A 164 14.90 -22.08 -0.86
C ASP A 164 14.35 -21.42 -2.15
N GLY A 165 13.61 -20.31 -1.99
CA GLY A 165 13.16 -19.46 -3.12
C GLY A 165 11.97 -20.00 -3.89
N ARG A 166 11.12 -20.84 -3.30
CA ARG A 166 9.86 -21.28 -3.92
C ARG A 166 8.70 -20.43 -3.45
N PRO A 167 7.72 -20.11 -4.33
CA PRO A 167 6.53 -19.39 -3.91
C PRO A 167 5.74 -20.21 -2.88
N THR A 168 5.21 -19.54 -1.87
CA THR A 168 4.30 -20.13 -0.90
C THR A 168 2.85 -20.07 -1.39
N ARG A 169 1.94 -20.65 -0.59
CA ARG A 169 0.49 -20.57 -0.82
C ARG A 169 -0.03 -19.14 -1.02
N ILE A 170 0.59 -18.14 -0.39
CA ILE A 170 0.20 -16.73 -0.53
C ILE A 170 0.23 -16.27 -1.99
N MET A 171 1.23 -16.67 -2.76
CA MET A 171 1.38 -16.27 -4.18
C MET A 171 0.32 -16.87 -5.11
N ASP A 172 -0.39 -17.91 -4.69
CA ASP A 172 -1.50 -18.45 -5.48
C ASP A 172 -2.66 -17.45 -5.64
N ALA A 173 -2.75 -16.44 -4.75
CA ALA A 173 -3.75 -15.39 -4.86
C ALA A 173 -3.70 -14.62 -6.19
N PHE A 174 -2.56 -14.55 -6.84
CA PHE A 174 -2.41 -13.89 -8.15
C PHE A 174 -2.81 -14.78 -9.34
N LYS A 175 -3.26 -16.01 -9.09
CA LYS A 175 -3.75 -16.92 -10.13
C LYS A 175 -5.29 -16.92 -10.25
N GLU A 176 -5.98 -16.29 -9.29
CA GLU A 176 -7.45 -16.14 -9.24
C GLU A 176 -7.90 -14.96 -10.11
#